data_01aa4caa67d2541158d021bf8c7f3a14
#
_entry.id   01aa4caa67d2541158d021bf8c7f3a14
#
_cell.length_a   1.000
_cell.length_b   1.000
_cell.length_c   1.000
_cell.angle_alpha   90.00
_cell.angle_beta   90.00
_cell.angle_gamma   90.00
#
_symmetry.space_group_name_H-M   'P 1'
#
loop_
_entity.id
_entity.type
_entity.pdbx_description
1 polymer ?
#
loop_
_entity_poly.entity_id
_entity_poly.type
_entity_poly.pdbx_seq_one_letter_code
_entity_poly.pdbx_strand_id
1 'polypeptide(L)'
;MIHPARARSESADAAAGHAAATVGAVRLEPLPEVAAERAIDVAEAFRGLPGLALLESARPGRNARWTYLTADPVAVLTEPAAGQDPFAVARRLLARLADGHPVRHAGAPDVPPFLGGLVGFLAYELGDVLERLPAPPPDDQSLPVLRLALHDWVIAWDRRTGGAWLAGRALDGDARRLGRRLADVRARLRRRDEARVAVAAMAGDIAPGAAGDLTFTSSLDRRAYESGVEQVRERIARGDLYQANLTRRLITSFDDDPWPLYRRLRTGDPSLFSAYLDLGDGAPGHGSALGSAPARPRAILSASPEPFLAVSAEGIVSADPIKGTRPRGRTREEDRSLACELLASAKDRAENVMIVDVLRNDLGRVSVPGTVRVPRLCRLERTAAVQHLVSTVTGRLASDHDAFDLLRASFPGGSITGAPKIRAMEILRDLEPTRRGPYTGALGWIGPDGAMATSILIRTFVADGSNLSLHVGGGITWQSDPAAEWAETVAKASGPLGAIGGREVGSE
;
A
#
# COMPACT_ATOMS: atom_id res chain seq x y z
N MET A 1 25.83 -60.57 -17.29
CA MET A 1 24.40 -60.49 -17.65
C MET A 1 23.59 -60.30 -16.36
N ILE A 2 23.25 -59.12 -15.98
CA ILE A 2 22.11 -58.80 -15.11
C ILE A 2 21.61 -57.42 -15.53
N HIS A 3 20.35 -57.37 -15.91
CA HIS A 3 19.63 -56.24 -16.47
C HIS A 3 19.27 -55.20 -15.38
N PRO A 4 19.37 -53.88 -15.64
CA PRO A 4 18.71 -52.87 -14.83
C PRO A 4 17.48 -52.33 -15.63
N ALA A 5 16.29 -52.80 -15.32
CA ALA A 5 15.06 -52.22 -15.80
C ALA A 5 13.98 -52.30 -14.71
N ARG A 6 13.95 -51.32 -13.81
CA ARG A 6 12.75 -51.04 -12.97
C ARG A 6 12.91 -49.77 -12.09
N ALA A 7 13.32 -48.65 -12.70
CA ALA A 7 13.38 -47.38 -11.94
C ALA A 7 12.95 -46.16 -12.80
N ARG A 8 12.03 -46.34 -13.73
CA ARG A 8 11.52 -45.22 -14.58
C ARG A 8 10.01 -45.05 -14.59
N SER A 9 9.22 -45.83 -13.86
CA SER A 9 7.75 -45.70 -13.88
C SER A 9 7.18 -44.88 -12.69
N GLU A 10 7.86 -44.82 -11.57
CA GLU A 10 7.30 -44.09 -10.40
C GLU A 10 7.50 -42.59 -10.47
N SER A 11 8.53 -42.06 -11.17
CA SER A 11 8.72 -40.62 -11.31
C SER A 11 7.83 -39.95 -12.36
N ALA A 12 7.35 -40.70 -13.34
CA ALA A 12 6.45 -40.20 -14.38
C ALA A 12 5.00 -40.11 -13.89
N ASP A 13 4.56 -41.04 -13.06
CA ASP A 13 3.22 -41.04 -12.47
C ASP A 13 3.09 -39.96 -11.37
N ALA A 14 4.15 -39.67 -10.58
CA ALA A 14 4.14 -38.58 -9.62
C ALA A 14 4.11 -37.20 -10.31
N ALA A 15 4.83 -37.03 -11.41
CA ALA A 15 4.80 -35.81 -12.22
C ALA A 15 3.47 -35.63 -12.97
N ALA A 16 2.89 -36.71 -13.48
CA ALA A 16 1.57 -36.67 -14.13
C ALA A 16 0.45 -36.42 -13.10
N GLY A 17 0.54 -36.98 -11.90
CA GLY A 17 -0.39 -36.73 -10.81
C GLY A 17 -0.33 -35.28 -10.33
N HIS A 18 0.85 -34.65 -10.25
CA HIS A 18 1.02 -33.22 -9.93
C HIS A 18 0.49 -32.32 -11.05
N ALA A 19 0.75 -32.65 -12.32
CA ALA A 19 0.24 -31.88 -13.45
C ALA A 19 -1.29 -31.99 -13.59
N ALA A 20 -1.89 -33.15 -13.30
CA ALA A 20 -3.33 -33.35 -13.34
C ALA A 20 -4.07 -32.66 -12.17
N ALA A 21 -3.43 -32.50 -10.99
CA ALA A 21 -3.97 -31.76 -9.85
C ALA A 21 -3.95 -30.24 -10.06
N THR A 22 -3.13 -29.71 -10.99
CA THR A 22 -2.97 -28.27 -11.24
C THR A 22 -4.03 -27.72 -12.21
N VAL A 23 -4.70 -28.56 -12.99
CA VAL A 23 -5.79 -28.13 -13.89
C VAL A 23 -7.02 -27.74 -13.08
N GLY A 24 -7.28 -26.41 -12.97
CA GLY A 24 -8.39 -25.85 -12.20
C GLY A 24 -8.05 -25.30 -10.82
N ALA A 25 -6.79 -25.46 -10.38
CA ALA A 25 -6.34 -24.89 -9.10
C ALA A 25 -6.17 -23.37 -9.13
N VAL A 26 -5.93 -22.79 -10.30
CA VAL A 26 -5.95 -21.35 -10.57
C VAL A 26 -6.98 -21.08 -11.66
N ARG A 27 -7.94 -20.18 -11.39
CA ARG A 27 -8.99 -19.82 -12.36
C ARG A 27 -8.91 -18.36 -12.70
N LEU A 28 -9.16 -18.05 -13.96
CA LEU A 28 -9.29 -16.69 -14.49
C LEU A 28 -10.46 -16.68 -15.48
N GLU A 29 -11.49 -15.96 -15.15
CA GLU A 29 -12.73 -15.89 -15.93
C GLU A 29 -13.01 -14.44 -16.31
N PRO A 30 -13.32 -14.13 -17.58
CA PRO A 30 -13.79 -12.80 -17.97
C PRO A 30 -15.04 -12.39 -17.16
N LEU A 31 -15.10 -11.12 -16.79
CA LEU A 31 -16.21 -10.52 -16.03
C LEU A 31 -16.75 -9.27 -16.76
N PRO A 32 -17.30 -9.44 -17.99
CA PRO A 32 -17.70 -8.31 -18.82
C PRO A 32 -18.82 -7.48 -18.20
N GLU A 33 -19.64 -8.04 -17.32
CA GLU A 33 -20.76 -7.38 -16.67
C GLU A 33 -20.34 -6.20 -15.78
N VAL A 34 -19.10 -6.16 -15.30
CA VAL A 34 -18.57 -5.03 -14.49
C VAL A 34 -17.41 -4.29 -15.15
N ALA A 35 -17.05 -4.63 -16.38
CA ALA A 35 -15.86 -4.09 -17.04
C ALA A 35 -15.95 -2.56 -17.26
N ALA A 36 -17.14 -2.04 -17.55
CA ALA A 36 -17.38 -0.61 -17.71
C ALA A 36 -17.68 0.14 -16.41
N GLU A 37 -17.82 -0.57 -15.30
CA GLU A 37 -18.17 0.03 -14.01
C GLU A 37 -16.93 0.48 -13.24
N ARG A 38 -17.11 1.49 -12.38
CA ARG A 38 -16.06 1.89 -11.43
C ARG A 38 -15.98 0.84 -10.32
N ALA A 39 -14.76 0.39 -10.01
CA ALA A 39 -14.53 -0.63 -8.99
C ALA A 39 -15.11 -0.26 -7.62
N ILE A 40 -15.12 1.05 -7.26
CA ILE A 40 -15.73 1.55 -6.02
C ILE A 40 -17.24 1.29 -5.94
N ASP A 41 -17.96 1.34 -7.07
CA ASP A 41 -19.39 1.09 -7.10
C ASP A 41 -19.70 -0.42 -7.11
N VAL A 42 -18.79 -1.23 -7.63
CA VAL A 42 -18.83 -2.70 -7.52
C VAL A 42 -18.55 -3.16 -6.09
N ALA A 43 -17.65 -2.47 -5.40
CA ALA A 43 -17.29 -2.78 -4.01
C ALA A 43 -18.48 -2.70 -3.03
N GLU A 44 -19.51 -1.91 -3.34
CA GLU A 44 -20.74 -1.84 -2.51
C GLU A 44 -21.41 -3.21 -2.33
N ALA A 45 -21.32 -4.12 -3.30
CA ALA A 45 -21.86 -5.48 -3.18
C ALA A 45 -21.14 -6.33 -2.11
N PHE A 46 -19.96 -5.93 -1.69
CA PHE A 46 -19.07 -6.68 -0.81
C PHE A 46 -18.84 -6.02 0.55
N ARG A 47 -19.39 -4.82 0.79
CA ARG A 47 -19.20 -4.08 2.05
C ARG A 47 -19.69 -4.83 3.31
N GLY A 48 -20.69 -5.70 3.18
CA GLY A 48 -21.14 -6.54 4.28
C GLY A 48 -20.26 -7.77 4.54
N LEU A 49 -19.16 -7.93 3.81
CA LEU A 49 -18.17 -8.99 4.05
C LEU A 49 -16.98 -8.44 4.83
N PRO A 50 -16.39 -9.21 5.75
CA PRO A 50 -15.22 -8.77 6.49
C PRO A 50 -14.00 -8.61 5.57
N GLY A 51 -13.11 -7.70 5.95
CA GLY A 51 -11.80 -7.55 5.30
C GLY A 51 -11.87 -7.13 3.84
N LEU A 52 -12.86 -6.30 3.47
CA LEU A 52 -12.93 -5.67 2.16
C LEU A 52 -11.62 -4.95 1.85
N ALA A 53 -11.03 -5.26 0.71
CA ALA A 53 -9.84 -4.60 0.19
C ALA A 53 -10.09 -4.11 -1.24
N LEU A 54 -9.98 -2.81 -1.45
CA LEU A 54 -9.99 -2.16 -2.75
C LEU A 54 -8.65 -1.48 -2.98
N LEU A 55 -7.87 -1.97 -3.94
CA LEU A 55 -6.61 -1.38 -4.36
C LEU A 55 -6.81 -0.80 -5.75
N GLU A 56 -6.76 0.51 -5.89
CA GLU A 56 -7.12 1.14 -7.16
C GLU A 56 -6.16 2.27 -7.57
N SER A 57 -6.09 2.50 -8.88
CA SER A 57 -5.49 3.70 -9.42
C SER A 57 -6.59 4.70 -9.73
N ALA A 58 -6.84 5.66 -8.81
CA ALA A 58 -7.92 6.64 -8.96
C ALA A 58 -7.64 7.67 -10.08
N ARG A 59 -6.38 7.78 -10.56
CA ARG A 59 -5.99 8.64 -11.68
C ARG A 59 -5.11 7.90 -12.70
N PRO A 60 -5.04 8.37 -13.98
CA PRO A 60 -4.09 7.85 -14.97
C PRO A 60 -2.62 8.08 -14.58
N GLY A 61 -1.75 7.15 -14.96
CA GLY A 61 -0.32 7.24 -14.75
C GLY A 61 0.41 5.99 -15.25
N ARG A 62 1.74 6.00 -15.28
CA ARG A 62 2.56 4.89 -15.75
C ARG A 62 2.28 3.59 -14.99
N ASN A 63 2.09 3.68 -13.68
CA ASN A 63 1.83 2.53 -12.80
C ASN A 63 0.33 2.31 -12.53
N ALA A 64 -0.56 3.03 -13.24
CA ALA A 64 -2.00 3.04 -13.03
C ALA A 64 -2.73 2.09 -13.98
N ARG A 65 -2.33 0.81 -14.02
CA ARG A 65 -2.95 -0.15 -14.93
C ARG A 65 -4.05 -0.97 -14.27
N TRP A 66 -3.78 -1.51 -13.10
CA TRP A 66 -4.64 -2.50 -12.47
C TRP A 66 -5.39 -1.94 -11.27
N THR A 67 -6.62 -2.39 -11.10
CA THR A 67 -7.44 -2.20 -9.91
C THR A 67 -7.90 -3.57 -9.43
N TYR A 68 -7.89 -3.80 -8.11
CA TYR A 68 -8.23 -5.06 -7.48
C TYR A 68 -9.25 -4.86 -6.38
N LEU A 69 -10.24 -5.75 -6.33
CA LEU A 69 -11.25 -5.83 -5.30
C LEU A 69 -11.33 -7.24 -4.77
N THR A 70 -11.25 -7.40 -3.45
CA THR A 70 -11.46 -8.67 -2.76
C THR A 70 -12.08 -8.44 -1.39
N ALA A 71 -12.62 -9.48 -0.77
CA ALA A 71 -13.20 -9.45 0.58
C ALA A 71 -13.26 -10.86 1.16
N ASP A 72 -13.65 -10.99 2.43
CA ASP A 72 -13.87 -12.26 3.13
C ASP A 72 -12.64 -13.17 3.03
N PRO A 73 -11.51 -12.74 3.65
CA PRO A 73 -10.26 -13.49 3.60
C PRO A 73 -10.39 -14.85 4.29
N VAL A 74 -9.68 -15.85 3.76
CA VAL A 74 -9.68 -17.21 4.33
C VAL A 74 -8.84 -17.32 5.61
N ALA A 75 -7.96 -16.38 5.84
CA ALA A 75 -7.19 -16.22 7.07
C ALA A 75 -6.61 -14.80 7.16
N VAL A 76 -6.31 -14.35 8.37
CA VAL A 76 -5.67 -13.06 8.63
C VAL A 76 -4.50 -13.27 9.56
N LEU A 77 -3.33 -12.78 9.17
CA LEU A 77 -2.16 -12.69 10.02
C LEU A 77 -2.12 -11.29 10.62
N THR A 78 -2.22 -11.21 11.94
CA THR A 78 -1.93 -10.04 12.74
C THR A 78 -0.92 -10.46 13.80
N GLU A 79 0.05 -9.65 14.10
CA GLU A 79 1.04 -9.85 15.16
C GLU A 79 1.46 -11.32 15.39
N PRO A 80 2.56 -11.77 14.80
CA PRO A 80 3.09 -13.09 15.11
C PRO A 80 3.40 -13.19 16.61
N ALA A 81 3.29 -14.38 17.17
CA ALA A 81 3.64 -14.61 18.57
C ALA A 81 5.08 -14.13 18.85
N ALA A 82 5.33 -13.68 20.08
CA ALA A 82 6.63 -13.16 20.48
C ALA A 82 7.77 -14.13 20.08
N GLY A 83 8.79 -13.61 19.39
CA GLY A 83 9.94 -14.35 18.89
C GLY A 83 9.70 -15.10 17.57
N GLN A 84 8.51 -15.05 16.97
CA GLN A 84 8.30 -15.59 15.63
C GLN A 84 8.64 -14.55 14.56
N ASP A 85 9.30 -14.99 13.50
CA ASP A 85 9.52 -14.17 12.32
C ASP A 85 8.18 -13.95 11.57
N PRO A 86 7.69 -12.70 11.46
CA PRO A 86 6.43 -12.39 10.81
C PRO A 86 6.39 -12.84 9.35
N PHE A 87 7.51 -12.73 8.64
CA PHE A 87 7.59 -13.11 7.24
C PHE A 87 7.62 -14.63 7.05
N ALA A 88 8.21 -15.39 7.99
CA ALA A 88 8.12 -16.85 7.95
C ALA A 88 6.68 -17.34 8.15
N VAL A 89 5.89 -16.66 9.02
CA VAL A 89 4.46 -16.96 9.19
C VAL A 89 3.69 -16.59 7.92
N ALA A 90 3.95 -15.42 7.33
CA ALA A 90 3.31 -14.98 6.10
C ALA A 90 3.58 -15.93 4.91
N ARG A 91 4.83 -16.42 4.76
CA ARG A 91 5.18 -17.44 3.75
C ARG A 91 4.36 -18.71 3.89
N ARG A 92 4.27 -19.25 5.12
CA ARG A 92 3.46 -20.46 5.37
C ARG A 92 1.98 -20.24 5.06
N LEU A 93 1.45 -19.06 5.38
CA LEU A 93 0.07 -18.72 5.08
C LEU A 93 -0.15 -18.62 3.58
N LEU A 94 0.74 -17.94 2.85
CA LEU A 94 0.68 -17.77 1.40
C LEU A 94 0.79 -19.11 0.65
N ALA A 95 1.65 -20.02 1.13
CA ALA A 95 1.86 -21.35 0.56
C ALA A 95 0.61 -22.26 0.58
N ARG A 96 -0.44 -21.88 1.31
CA ARG A 96 -1.74 -22.58 1.27
C ARG A 96 -2.52 -22.35 -0.01
N LEU A 97 -2.22 -21.29 -0.74
CA LEU A 97 -2.84 -21.04 -2.04
C LEU A 97 -2.06 -21.74 -3.14
N ALA A 98 -2.78 -22.28 -4.11
CA ALA A 98 -2.17 -22.89 -5.28
C ALA A 98 -1.27 -21.90 -6.00
N ASP A 99 -0.03 -22.33 -6.25
CA ASP A 99 0.92 -21.63 -7.11
C ASP A 99 0.57 -21.86 -8.60
N GLY A 100 1.25 -21.13 -9.49
CA GLY A 100 1.11 -21.24 -10.93
C GLY A 100 0.29 -20.13 -11.56
N HIS A 101 0.31 -20.14 -12.89
CA HIS A 101 -0.42 -19.20 -13.73
C HIS A 101 -1.49 -19.93 -14.54
N PRO A 102 -2.62 -19.29 -14.85
CA PRO A 102 -3.57 -19.87 -15.80
C PRO A 102 -2.88 -20.07 -17.14
N VAL A 103 -3.23 -21.18 -17.82
CA VAL A 103 -2.66 -21.52 -19.14
C VAL A 103 -2.90 -20.35 -20.09
N ARG A 104 -1.81 -19.79 -20.63
CA ARG A 104 -1.88 -18.73 -21.64
C ARG A 104 -2.01 -19.37 -23.03
N HIS A 105 -3.04 -19.02 -23.76
CA HIS A 105 -3.11 -19.28 -25.19
C HIS A 105 -2.48 -18.10 -25.96
N ALA A 106 -1.82 -18.39 -27.07
CA ALA A 106 -1.27 -17.35 -27.95
C ALA A 106 -2.39 -16.36 -28.36
N GLY A 107 -2.19 -15.07 -28.12
CA GLY A 107 -3.20 -14.02 -28.36
C GLY A 107 -4.17 -13.75 -27.20
N ALA A 108 -4.04 -14.45 -26.07
CA ALA A 108 -4.84 -14.14 -24.89
C ALA A 108 -4.52 -12.72 -24.36
N PRO A 109 -5.51 -11.99 -23.81
CA PRO A 109 -5.27 -10.70 -23.16
C PRO A 109 -4.30 -10.87 -21.99
N ASP A 110 -3.60 -9.79 -21.63
CA ASP A 110 -2.69 -9.80 -20.50
C ASP A 110 -3.41 -10.27 -19.22
N VAL A 111 -2.80 -11.22 -18.53
CA VAL A 111 -3.30 -11.75 -17.27
C VAL A 111 -3.02 -10.73 -16.15
N PRO A 112 -3.97 -10.45 -15.23
CA PRO A 112 -3.70 -9.66 -14.05
C PRO A 112 -2.52 -10.25 -13.27
N PRO A 113 -1.56 -9.42 -12.80
CA PRO A 113 -0.44 -9.91 -11.99
C PRO A 113 -0.84 -10.43 -10.61
N PHE A 114 -2.03 -10.09 -10.12
CA PHE A 114 -2.57 -10.58 -8.86
C PHE A 114 -3.86 -11.37 -9.10
N LEU A 115 -3.85 -12.65 -8.72
CA LEU A 115 -4.95 -13.60 -8.89
C LEU A 115 -5.45 -14.18 -7.55
N GLY A 116 -5.12 -13.55 -6.45
CA GLY A 116 -5.30 -14.00 -5.08
C GLY A 116 -3.96 -14.18 -4.38
N GLY A 117 -3.94 -13.96 -3.07
CA GLY A 117 -2.73 -13.92 -2.25
C GLY A 117 -2.94 -13.11 -0.98
N LEU A 118 -1.86 -12.62 -0.40
CA LEU A 118 -1.89 -11.74 0.75
C LEU A 118 -2.19 -10.30 0.31
N VAL A 119 -3.13 -9.65 0.98
CA VAL A 119 -3.40 -8.21 0.88
C VAL A 119 -3.36 -7.61 2.27
N GLY A 120 -2.71 -6.46 2.42
CA GLY A 120 -2.67 -5.81 3.72
C GLY A 120 -1.64 -4.70 3.83
N PHE A 121 -1.24 -4.42 5.07
CA PHE A 121 -0.28 -3.38 5.37
C PHE A 121 0.81 -3.84 6.34
N LEU A 122 1.93 -3.13 6.31
CA LEU A 122 3.04 -3.18 7.23
C LEU A 122 3.13 -1.78 7.87
N ALA A 123 2.98 -1.66 9.19
CA ALA A 123 3.15 -0.41 9.91
C ALA A 123 4.63 -0.04 10.03
N TYR A 124 4.93 1.23 10.23
CA TYR A 124 6.31 1.72 10.40
C TYR A 124 7.05 0.97 11.50
N GLU A 125 6.37 0.68 12.62
CA GLU A 125 6.91 -0.02 13.78
C GLU A 125 7.22 -1.51 13.52
N LEU A 126 6.89 -2.07 12.35
CA LEU A 126 7.48 -3.35 11.94
C LEU A 126 9.03 -3.24 11.86
N GLY A 127 9.56 -2.04 11.64
CA GLY A 127 10.99 -1.76 11.74
C GLY A 127 11.61 -2.18 13.08
N ASP A 128 10.84 -2.14 14.18
CA ASP A 128 11.29 -2.54 15.52
C ASP A 128 11.46 -4.06 15.67
N VAL A 129 10.73 -4.81 14.86
CA VAL A 129 10.84 -6.27 14.78
C VAL A 129 12.02 -6.68 13.88
N LEU A 130 12.35 -5.85 12.88
CA LEU A 130 13.40 -6.13 11.90
C LEU A 130 14.78 -5.64 12.35
N GLU A 131 14.83 -4.54 13.14
CA GLU A 131 16.05 -3.88 13.57
C GLU A 131 16.04 -3.65 15.08
N ARG A 132 17.22 -3.47 15.67
CA ARG A 132 17.35 -3.12 17.10
C ARG A 132 17.26 -1.60 17.25
N LEU A 133 16.12 -1.13 17.71
CA LEU A 133 15.82 0.28 17.90
C LEU A 133 15.48 0.56 19.37
N PRO A 134 15.61 1.82 19.85
CA PRO A 134 15.09 2.23 21.15
C PRO A 134 13.59 1.96 21.27
N ALA A 135 13.05 1.94 22.49
CA ALA A 135 11.61 1.72 22.70
C ALA A 135 10.78 2.78 21.95
N PRO A 136 9.72 2.37 21.23
CA PRO A 136 8.85 3.30 20.53
C PRO A 136 8.00 4.10 21.52
N PRO A 137 7.42 5.25 21.10
CA PRO A 137 6.37 5.93 21.87
C PRO A 137 5.22 4.99 22.24
N PRO A 138 4.41 5.30 23.25
CA PRO A 138 3.24 4.50 23.62
C PRO A 138 2.31 4.23 22.43
N ASP A 139 1.72 3.05 22.40
CA ASP A 139 0.71 2.70 21.41
C ASP A 139 -0.64 3.27 21.81
N ASP A 140 -1.13 4.23 21.06
CA ASP A 140 -2.41 4.90 21.29
C ASP A 140 -3.44 4.64 20.16
N GLN A 141 -3.07 3.86 19.13
CA GLN A 141 -3.97 3.48 18.03
C GLN A 141 -4.45 2.03 18.13
N SER A 142 -3.77 1.20 18.94
CA SER A 142 -4.06 -0.24 19.09
C SER A 142 -4.16 -0.97 17.74
N LEU A 143 -3.30 -0.60 16.79
CA LEU A 143 -3.22 -1.24 15.49
C LEU A 143 -2.02 -2.21 15.44
N PRO A 144 -2.16 -3.37 14.78
CA PRO A 144 -1.05 -4.31 14.67
C PRO A 144 0.10 -3.72 13.83
N VAL A 145 1.34 -4.15 14.12
CA VAL A 145 2.51 -3.75 13.33
C VAL A 145 2.50 -4.32 11.92
N LEU A 146 1.71 -5.35 11.67
CA LEU A 146 1.37 -5.84 10.34
C LEU A 146 -0.03 -6.47 10.35
N ARG A 147 -0.74 -6.38 9.23
CA ARG A 147 -1.94 -7.14 8.95
C ARG A 147 -1.92 -7.59 7.50
N LEU A 148 -1.84 -8.91 7.30
CA LEU A 148 -1.84 -9.55 6.00
C LEU A 148 -2.99 -10.55 5.92
N ALA A 149 -3.98 -10.28 5.08
CA ALA A 149 -5.16 -11.10 4.89
C ALA A 149 -4.99 -11.98 3.65
N LEU A 150 -5.20 -13.29 3.77
CA LEU A 150 -5.12 -14.25 2.67
C LEU A 150 -6.45 -14.31 1.93
N HIS A 151 -6.46 -13.89 0.68
CA HIS A 151 -7.62 -13.90 -0.19
C HIS A 151 -7.47 -14.94 -1.29
N ASP A 152 -8.47 -15.81 -1.43
CA ASP A 152 -8.51 -16.89 -2.42
C ASP A 152 -9.20 -16.48 -3.74
N TRP A 153 -9.75 -15.25 -3.81
CA TRP A 153 -10.36 -14.68 -5.01
C TRP A 153 -10.09 -13.18 -5.13
N VAL A 154 -10.21 -12.64 -6.35
CA VAL A 154 -10.08 -11.21 -6.65
C VAL A 154 -10.86 -10.86 -7.93
N ILE A 155 -11.47 -9.68 -7.96
CA ILE A 155 -11.90 -9.03 -9.20
C ILE A 155 -10.79 -8.07 -9.62
N ALA A 156 -10.35 -8.15 -10.88
CA ALA A 156 -9.30 -7.31 -11.42
C ALA A 156 -9.81 -6.53 -12.65
N TRP A 157 -9.51 -5.24 -12.73
CA TRP A 157 -9.79 -4.38 -13.90
C TRP A 157 -8.48 -3.94 -14.55
N ASP A 158 -8.39 -4.06 -15.86
CA ASP A 158 -7.29 -3.51 -16.66
C ASP A 158 -7.73 -2.19 -17.31
N ARG A 159 -7.24 -1.09 -16.80
CA ARG A 159 -7.52 0.24 -17.35
C ARG A 159 -7.03 0.41 -18.80
N ARG A 160 -6.03 -0.37 -19.23
CA ARG A 160 -5.47 -0.28 -20.59
C ARG A 160 -6.38 -0.90 -21.62
N THR A 161 -7.00 -2.03 -21.30
CA THR A 161 -7.89 -2.77 -22.23
C THR A 161 -9.37 -2.52 -21.97
N GLY A 162 -9.71 -1.97 -20.78
CA GLY A 162 -11.10 -1.83 -20.32
C GLY A 162 -11.74 -3.17 -19.89
N GLY A 163 -10.96 -4.25 -19.81
CA GLY A 163 -11.46 -5.57 -19.40
C GLY A 163 -11.53 -5.73 -17.88
N ALA A 164 -12.37 -6.67 -17.44
CA ALA A 164 -12.42 -7.11 -16.06
C ALA A 164 -12.41 -8.64 -15.99
N TRP A 165 -11.87 -9.18 -14.91
CA TRP A 165 -11.74 -10.61 -14.64
C TRP A 165 -12.10 -10.94 -13.21
N LEU A 166 -12.71 -12.11 -13.02
CA LEU A 166 -12.80 -12.80 -11.75
C LEU A 166 -11.71 -13.87 -11.71
N ALA A 167 -10.81 -13.76 -10.77
CA ALA A 167 -9.73 -14.71 -10.59
C ALA A 167 -9.77 -15.35 -9.20
N GLY A 168 -9.12 -16.51 -9.07
CA GLY A 168 -8.96 -17.15 -7.78
C GLY A 168 -8.01 -18.33 -7.80
N ARG A 169 -7.56 -18.70 -6.60
CA ARG A 169 -6.61 -19.78 -6.33
C ARG A 169 -7.20 -20.78 -5.34
N ALA A 170 -7.02 -22.06 -5.61
CA ALA A 170 -7.48 -23.11 -4.70
C ALA A 170 -6.68 -23.02 -3.38
N LEU A 171 -7.40 -23.05 -2.26
CA LEU A 171 -6.82 -23.15 -0.93
C LEU A 171 -6.60 -24.64 -0.61
N ASP A 172 -5.38 -25.00 -0.15
CA ASP A 172 -4.98 -26.36 0.20
C ASP A 172 -5.33 -27.40 -0.89
N GLY A 173 -5.29 -26.97 -2.17
CA GLY A 173 -5.58 -27.81 -3.34
C GLY A 173 -7.06 -28.06 -3.65
N ASP A 174 -8.00 -27.49 -2.87
CA ASP A 174 -9.45 -27.74 -3.08
C ASP A 174 -10.03 -26.85 -4.21
N ALA A 175 -9.93 -27.35 -5.45
CA ALA A 175 -10.50 -26.69 -6.62
C ALA A 175 -12.05 -26.65 -6.64
N ARG A 176 -12.72 -27.57 -5.90
CA ARG A 176 -14.20 -27.55 -5.78
C ARG A 176 -14.65 -26.42 -4.88
N ARG A 177 -13.93 -26.17 -3.76
CA ARG A 177 -14.15 -25.01 -2.90
C ARG A 177 -13.98 -23.73 -3.69
N LEU A 178 -12.89 -23.61 -4.47
CA LEU A 178 -12.68 -22.45 -5.34
C LEU A 178 -13.87 -22.23 -6.28
N GLY A 179 -14.36 -23.28 -6.93
CA GLY A 179 -15.54 -23.19 -7.82
C GLY A 179 -16.77 -22.62 -7.13
N ARG A 180 -17.09 -23.07 -5.90
CA ARG A 180 -18.19 -22.52 -5.11
C ARG A 180 -17.93 -21.06 -4.76
N ARG A 181 -16.71 -20.71 -4.32
CA ARG A 181 -16.32 -19.35 -3.96
C ARG A 181 -16.53 -18.36 -5.12
N LEU A 182 -16.08 -18.70 -6.31
CA LEU A 182 -16.27 -17.83 -7.49
C LEU A 182 -17.76 -17.73 -7.90
N ALA A 183 -18.52 -18.80 -7.74
CA ALA A 183 -19.98 -18.78 -7.97
C ALA A 183 -20.71 -17.85 -6.98
N ASP A 184 -20.30 -17.83 -5.70
CA ASP A 184 -20.84 -16.96 -4.66
C ASP A 184 -20.54 -15.49 -4.95
N VAL A 185 -19.31 -15.18 -5.41
CA VAL A 185 -18.92 -13.82 -5.85
C VAL A 185 -19.82 -13.36 -7.00
N ARG A 186 -20.01 -14.19 -8.03
CA ARG A 186 -20.92 -13.86 -9.15
C ARG A 186 -22.38 -13.70 -8.70
N ALA A 187 -22.85 -14.52 -7.76
CA ALA A 187 -24.19 -14.40 -7.23
C ALA A 187 -24.42 -13.07 -6.49
N ARG A 188 -23.39 -12.56 -5.77
CA ARG A 188 -23.45 -11.22 -5.12
C ARG A 188 -23.54 -10.10 -6.15
N LEU A 189 -22.76 -10.17 -7.22
CA LEU A 189 -22.82 -9.17 -8.30
C LEU A 189 -24.22 -9.13 -8.92
N ARG A 190 -24.82 -10.28 -9.24
CA ARG A 190 -26.19 -10.34 -9.78
C ARG A 190 -27.23 -9.74 -8.83
N ARG A 191 -27.20 -10.09 -7.54
CA ARG A 191 -28.12 -9.52 -6.53
C ARG A 191 -28.00 -8.00 -6.41
N ARG A 192 -26.78 -7.46 -6.50
CA ARG A 192 -26.56 -6.01 -6.53
C ARG A 192 -27.26 -5.35 -7.73
N ASP A 193 -27.14 -5.95 -8.90
CA ASP A 193 -27.74 -5.38 -10.13
C ASP A 193 -29.26 -5.40 -10.07
N GLU A 194 -29.85 -6.48 -9.53
CA GLU A 194 -31.27 -6.58 -9.24
C GLU A 194 -31.73 -5.49 -8.25
N ALA A 195 -30.97 -5.28 -7.17
CA ALA A 195 -31.27 -4.24 -6.19
C ALA A 195 -31.14 -2.83 -6.77
N ARG A 196 -30.14 -2.56 -7.65
CA ARG A 196 -29.98 -1.27 -8.34
C ARG A 196 -31.16 -0.97 -9.27
N VAL A 197 -31.64 -1.97 -10.01
CA VAL A 197 -32.81 -1.82 -10.87
C VAL A 197 -34.05 -1.48 -10.03
N ALA A 198 -34.24 -2.18 -8.91
CA ALA A 198 -35.35 -1.91 -8.00
C ALA A 198 -35.28 -0.51 -7.35
N VAL A 199 -34.09 -0.08 -6.92
CA VAL A 199 -33.85 1.24 -6.33
C VAL A 199 -34.00 2.36 -7.37
N ALA A 200 -33.46 2.18 -8.58
CA ALA A 200 -33.61 3.15 -9.67
C ALA A 200 -35.10 3.38 -10.05
N ALA A 201 -35.92 2.34 -9.88
CA ALA A 201 -37.37 2.46 -10.05
C ALA A 201 -38.07 3.22 -8.90
N MET A 202 -37.40 3.42 -7.76
CA MET A 202 -37.94 4.08 -6.55
C MET A 202 -37.25 5.39 -6.15
N ALA A 203 -36.14 5.78 -6.79
CA ALA A 203 -35.30 6.86 -6.31
C ALA A 203 -35.64 8.21 -6.92
N GLY A 204 -36.17 9.11 -6.07
CA GLY A 204 -35.83 10.52 -6.15
C GLY A 204 -34.41 10.77 -5.62
N ASP A 205 -33.73 11.81 -6.12
CA ASP A 205 -32.35 12.23 -5.81
C ASP A 205 -32.01 12.16 -4.29
N ILE A 206 -31.15 11.23 -3.90
CA ILE A 206 -30.53 11.27 -2.58
C ILE A 206 -29.29 12.14 -2.70
N ALA A 207 -29.40 13.38 -2.17
CA ALA A 207 -28.27 14.28 -2.04
C ALA A 207 -27.12 13.61 -1.23
N PRO A 208 -25.84 13.81 -1.60
CA PRO A 208 -24.71 13.36 -0.77
C PRO A 208 -24.87 13.95 0.63
N GLY A 209 -24.91 13.10 1.66
CA GLY A 209 -24.99 13.55 3.05
C GLY A 209 -23.95 14.62 3.34
N ALA A 210 -24.36 15.69 4.01
CA ALA A 210 -23.49 16.79 4.41
C ALA A 210 -22.32 16.22 5.23
N ALA A 211 -21.09 16.46 4.77
CA ALA A 211 -19.90 16.16 5.52
C ALA A 211 -19.94 17.01 6.80
N GLY A 212 -19.94 16.38 7.98
CA GLY A 212 -19.66 17.09 9.22
C GLY A 212 -18.31 17.81 9.10
N ASP A 213 -18.20 18.98 9.70
CA ASP A 213 -16.98 19.82 9.69
C ASP A 213 -15.94 19.15 10.59
N LEU A 214 -15.14 18.22 10.03
CA LEU A 214 -14.15 17.46 10.79
C LEU A 214 -12.97 18.38 11.17
N THR A 215 -12.75 18.54 12.45
CA THR A 215 -11.73 19.45 12.98
C THR A 215 -10.59 18.65 13.62
N PHE A 216 -9.40 18.79 13.05
CA PHE A 216 -8.21 18.03 13.45
C PHE A 216 -7.28 18.86 14.32
N THR A 217 -6.72 18.24 15.37
CA THR A 217 -5.66 18.79 16.20
C THR A 217 -4.33 18.13 15.89
N SER A 218 -3.21 18.86 16.03
CA SER A 218 -1.87 18.37 15.75
C SER A 218 -1.17 17.83 17.01
N SER A 219 -0.39 16.75 16.87
CA SER A 219 0.46 16.20 17.93
C SER A 219 1.66 17.09 18.28
N LEU A 220 2.08 17.94 17.35
CA LEU A 220 3.10 18.96 17.51
C LEU A 220 2.51 20.29 17.02
N ASP A 221 2.59 21.33 17.84
CA ASP A 221 2.33 22.68 17.40
C ASP A 221 3.48 23.20 16.52
N ARG A 222 3.30 24.37 15.92
CA ARG A 222 4.30 24.99 15.04
C ARG A 222 5.65 25.14 15.72
N ARG A 223 5.68 25.64 16.96
CA ARG A 223 6.91 25.88 17.69
C ARG A 223 7.66 24.59 17.99
N ALA A 224 6.95 23.55 18.42
CA ALA A 224 7.53 22.25 18.71
C ALA A 224 8.08 21.59 17.45
N TYR A 225 7.35 21.67 16.31
CA TYR A 225 7.82 21.15 15.04
C TYR A 225 9.06 21.89 14.52
N GLU A 226 9.06 23.23 14.53
CA GLU A 226 10.20 24.07 14.14
C GLU A 226 11.43 23.78 15.02
N SER A 227 11.24 23.60 16.34
CA SER A 227 12.31 23.15 17.25
C SER A 227 12.85 21.78 16.89
N GLY A 228 11.98 20.83 16.50
CA GLY A 228 12.38 19.52 16.01
C GLY A 228 13.23 19.61 14.74
N VAL A 229 12.88 20.49 13.81
CA VAL A 229 13.66 20.76 12.61
C VAL A 229 15.07 21.23 12.95
N GLU A 230 15.21 22.21 13.89
CA GLU A 230 16.54 22.68 14.32
C GLU A 230 17.35 21.57 14.99
N GLN A 231 16.75 20.74 15.83
CA GLN A 231 17.44 19.60 16.46
C GLN A 231 17.96 18.60 15.40
N VAL A 232 17.17 18.30 14.36
CA VAL A 232 17.64 17.47 13.25
C VAL A 232 18.82 18.12 12.53
N ARG A 233 18.75 19.43 12.24
CA ARG A 233 19.85 20.19 11.61
C ARG A 233 21.13 20.16 12.44
N GLU A 234 21.02 20.31 13.77
CA GLU A 234 22.17 20.17 14.67
C GLU A 234 22.80 18.78 14.62
N ARG A 235 21.98 17.72 14.54
CA ARG A 235 22.48 16.34 14.37
C ARG A 235 23.17 16.15 13.04
N ILE A 236 22.65 16.76 11.95
CA ILE A 236 23.30 16.76 10.63
C ILE A 236 24.66 17.50 10.70
N ALA A 237 24.72 18.67 11.37
CA ALA A 237 25.95 19.41 11.54
C ALA A 237 27.05 18.64 12.32
N ARG A 238 26.64 17.77 13.24
CA ARG A 238 27.55 16.87 13.98
C ARG A 238 27.99 15.65 13.17
N GLY A 239 27.37 15.41 12.00
CA GLY A 239 27.67 14.26 11.16
C GLY A 239 26.92 12.98 11.57
N ASP A 240 25.88 13.08 12.41
CA ASP A 240 25.06 11.91 12.83
C ASP A 240 24.27 11.31 11.66
N LEU A 241 23.75 12.16 10.75
CA LEU A 241 22.94 11.76 9.60
C LEU A 241 22.99 12.83 8.50
N TYR A 242 22.49 12.49 7.30
CA TYR A 242 22.34 13.41 6.18
C TYR A 242 20.95 14.00 6.07
N GLN A 243 19.93 13.22 6.45
CA GLN A 243 18.52 13.60 6.40
C GLN A 243 17.71 12.78 7.40
N ALA A 244 16.67 13.38 7.98
CA ALA A 244 15.60 12.67 8.68
C ALA A 244 14.23 13.21 8.24
N ASN A 245 13.23 12.32 8.15
CA ASN A 245 11.86 12.69 7.77
C ASN A 245 11.02 12.93 9.04
N LEU A 246 11.01 14.17 9.54
CA LEU A 246 10.25 14.56 10.74
C LEU A 246 8.76 14.66 10.44
N THR A 247 7.93 14.14 11.35
CA THR A 247 6.49 14.01 11.13
C THR A 247 5.66 14.51 12.31
N ARG A 248 4.39 14.83 12.04
CA ARG A 248 3.37 15.13 13.02
C ARG A 248 2.05 14.47 12.66
N ARG A 249 1.23 14.16 13.66
CA ARG A 249 -0.07 13.52 13.48
C ARG A 249 -1.19 14.52 13.70
N LEU A 250 -2.13 14.56 12.79
CA LEU A 250 -3.41 15.23 12.90
C LEU A 250 -4.46 14.21 13.32
N ILE A 251 -5.29 14.53 14.31
CA ILE A 251 -6.27 13.59 14.88
C ILE A 251 -7.59 14.30 15.17
N THR A 252 -8.69 13.60 14.94
CA THR A 252 -10.06 14.00 15.33
C THR A 252 -10.84 12.79 15.84
N SER A 253 -11.80 13.00 16.73
CA SER A 253 -12.73 11.93 17.12
C SER A 253 -13.58 11.50 15.93
N PHE A 254 -13.72 10.20 15.73
CA PHE A 254 -14.48 9.63 14.64
C PHE A 254 -14.91 8.20 14.98
N ASP A 255 -16.22 7.95 14.99
CA ASP A 255 -16.80 6.65 15.30
C ASP A 255 -17.85 6.20 14.26
N ASP A 256 -17.86 6.87 13.12
CA ASP A 256 -18.76 6.61 12.00
C ASP A 256 -18.17 5.64 10.98
N ASP A 257 -18.93 5.31 9.93
CA ASP A 257 -18.46 4.51 8.80
C ASP A 257 -17.37 5.24 7.99
N PRO A 258 -16.15 4.70 7.88
CA PRO A 258 -15.08 5.36 7.11
C PRO A 258 -15.23 5.26 5.60
N TRP A 259 -16.12 4.40 5.08
CA TRP A 259 -16.29 4.21 3.65
C TRP A 259 -16.76 5.47 2.89
N PRO A 260 -17.72 6.25 3.36
CA PRO A 260 -18.08 7.51 2.72
C PRO A 260 -16.92 8.51 2.68
N LEU A 261 -16.03 8.52 3.69
CA LEU A 261 -14.81 9.34 3.67
C LEU A 261 -13.85 8.89 2.55
N TYR A 262 -13.66 7.59 2.39
CA TYR A 262 -12.83 7.07 1.29
C TYR A 262 -13.39 7.45 -0.08
N ARG A 263 -14.71 7.36 -0.28
CA ARG A 263 -15.36 7.79 -1.53
C ARG A 263 -15.09 9.26 -1.84
N ARG A 264 -15.08 10.13 -0.83
CA ARG A 264 -14.72 11.56 -0.97
C ARG A 264 -13.22 11.72 -1.23
N LEU A 265 -12.36 11.08 -0.44
CA LEU A 265 -10.91 11.16 -0.57
C LEU A 265 -10.44 10.79 -1.99
N ARG A 266 -10.89 9.66 -2.51
CA ARG A 266 -10.50 9.20 -3.86
C ARG A 266 -10.95 10.11 -4.99
N THR A 267 -11.99 10.93 -4.77
CA THR A 267 -12.52 11.88 -5.73
C THR A 267 -11.85 13.24 -5.61
N GLY A 268 -11.65 13.72 -4.38
CA GLY A 268 -11.07 15.04 -4.09
C GLY A 268 -9.53 15.07 -4.15
N ASP A 269 -8.86 13.97 -3.81
CA ASP A 269 -7.40 13.81 -3.91
C ASP A 269 -7.02 12.49 -4.65
N PRO A 270 -7.38 12.36 -5.94
CA PRO A 270 -7.17 11.10 -6.68
C PRO A 270 -5.69 10.76 -6.83
N SER A 271 -5.32 9.51 -6.55
CA SER A 271 -3.92 9.09 -6.55
C SER A 271 -3.68 7.80 -7.34
N LEU A 272 -2.39 7.49 -7.57
CA LEU A 272 -1.97 6.29 -8.33
C LEU A 272 -2.16 5.00 -7.53
N PHE A 273 -2.03 5.08 -6.20
CA PHE A 273 -2.12 3.95 -5.27
C PHE A 273 -3.17 4.26 -4.20
N SER A 274 -4.41 4.50 -4.64
CA SER A 274 -5.53 4.64 -3.72
C SER A 274 -5.93 3.27 -3.18
N ALA A 275 -6.27 3.20 -1.89
CA ALA A 275 -6.67 1.95 -1.27
C ALA A 275 -7.65 2.15 -0.12
N TYR A 276 -8.58 1.22 0.01
CA TYR A 276 -9.40 1.03 1.20
C TYR A 276 -9.16 -0.37 1.74
N LEU A 277 -8.79 -0.47 3.01
CA LEU A 277 -8.72 -1.73 3.71
C LEU A 277 -9.65 -1.68 4.92
N ASP A 278 -10.65 -2.56 4.94
CA ASP A 278 -11.41 -2.86 6.12
C ASP A 278 -10.59 -3.73 7.07
N LEU A 279 -10.39 -3.27 8.29
CA LEU A 279 -9.63 -3.98 9.33
C LEU A 279 -10.54 -4.79 10.26
N GLY A 280 -11.85 -4.70 10.05
CA GLY A 280 -12.87 -5.27 10.93
C GLY A 280 -13.09 -4.42 12.18
N ASP A 281 -14.04 -4.86 12.99
CA ASP A 281 -14.33 -4.25 14.27
C ASP A 281 -13.20 -4.56 15.26
N GLY A 282 -12.72 -3.57 15.97
CA GLY A 282 -11.74 -3.77 17.04
C GLY A 282 -12.31 -4.75 18.06
N ALA A 283 -11.61 -5.85 18.33
CA ALA A 283 -11.97 -6.69 19.48
C ALA A 283 -11.99 -5.81 20.73
N PRO A 284 -12.98 -5.97 21.65
CA PRO A 284 -12.95 -5.28 22.93
C PRO A 284 -11.62 -5.64 23.61
N GLY A 285 -10.84 -4.61 23.99
CA GLY A 285 -9.53 -4.78 24.65
C GLY A 285 -9.66 -5.78 25.79
N HIS A 286 -8.61 -6.57 26.01
CA HIS A 286 -8.51 -7.52 27.11
C HIS A 286 -8.81 -6.80 28.43
N GLY A 287 -10.03 -6.94 28.93
CA GLY A 287 -10.48 -6.32 30.19
C GLY A 287 -11.88 -5.71 30.22
N SER A 288 -12.61 -5.63 29.11
CA SER A 288 -13.97 -5.09 29.12
C SER A 288 -14.96 -6.17 29.55
N ALA A 289 -15.41 -6.07 30.77
CA ALA A 289 -16.53 -6.85 31.32
C ALA A 289 -17.83 -6.54 30.54
N LEU A 290 -18.58 -7.58 30.24
CA LEU A 290 -19.99 -7.67 29.85
C LEU A 290 -20.77 -6.35 29.77
N GLY A 291 -20.77 -5.75 28.55
CA GLY A 291 -21.54 -4.56 28.21
C GLY A 291 -21.00 -4.05 26.86
N SER A 292 -21.37 -4.77 25.78
CA SER A 292 -20.79 -4.49 24.43
C SER A 292 -21.18 -3.09 23.96
N ALA A 293 -20.22 -2.16 24.01
CA ALA A 293 -20.27 -1.00 23.13
C ALA A 293 -20.36 -1.50 21.66
N PRO A 294 -21.13 -0.83 20.80
CA PRO A 294 -21.23 -1.22 19.39
C PRO A 294 -19.84 -1.31 18.78
N ALA A 295 -19.59 -2.37 18.02
CA ALA A 295 -18.35 -2.57 17.30
C ALA A 295 -18.08 -1.36 16.38
N ARG A 296 -16.88 -0.75 16.53
CA ARG A 296 -16.53 0.46 15.79
C ARG A 296 -15.63 0.11 14.62
N PRO A 297 -15.99 0.54 13.39
CA PRO A 297 -15.25 0.14 12.21
C PRO A 297 -13.84 0.73 12.19
N ARG A 298 -12.86 -0.09 11.82
CA ARG A 298 -11.45 0.28 11.67
C ARG A 298 -11.06 0.13 10.21
N ALA A 299 -10.38 1.12 9.65
CA ALA A 299 -10.00 1.09 8.25
C ALA A 299 -8.76 1.93 7.94
N ILE A 300 -8.08 1.59 6.84
CA ILE A 300 -7.06 2.43 6.20
C ILE A 300 -7.66 3.00 4.91
N LEU A 301 -7.60 4.33 4.77
CA LEU A 301 -8.06 5.09 3.60
C LEU A 301 -6.87 5.79 2.98
N SER A 302 -6.31 5.23 1.92
CA SER A 302 -5.08 5.75 1.31
C SER A 302 -5.32 6.43 -0.03
N ALA A 303 -4.69 7.59 -0.22
CA ALA A 303 -4.51 8.28 -1.49
C ALA A 303 -3.01 8.43 -1.81
N SER A 304 -2.24 7.35 -1.66
CA SER A 304 -0.80 7.40 -1.84
C SER A 304 -0.39 7.67 -3.29
N PRO A 305 0.50 8.64 -3.54
CA PRO A 305 1.06 8.88 -4.87
C PRO A 305 2.30 8.04 -5.17
N GLU A 306 2.91 7.38 -4.16
CA GLU A 306 4.26 6.83 -4.24
C GLU A 306 4.27 5.30 -4.17
N PRO A 307 4.81 4.61 -5.22
CA PRO A 307 5.10 3.18 -5.12
C PRO A 307 6.24 2.94 -4.13
N PHE A 308 6.22 1.80 -3.44
CA PHE A 308 7.35 1.38 -2.62
C PHE A 308 8.22 0.37 -3.38
N LEU A 309 7.76 -0.87 -3.49
CA LEU A 309 8.46 -1.97 -4.13
C LEU A 309 7.50 -2.77 -5.00
N ALA A 310 7.99 -3.22 -6.14
CA ALA A 310 7.29 -4.20 -6.96
C ALA A 310 8.25 -5.33 -7.35
N VAL A 311 7.71 -6.55 -7.42
CA VAL A 311 8.40 -7.74 -7.92
C VAL A 311 7.51 -8.39 -8.96
N SER A 312 8.04 -8.73 -10.12
CA SER A 312 7.31 -9.54 -11.11
C SER A 312 7.42 -11.03 -10.78
N ALA A 313 6.55 -11.85 -11.35
CA ALA A 313 6.62 -13.30 -11.19
C ALA A 313 7.96 -13.91 -11.68
N GLU A 314 8.70 -13.20 -12.55
CA GLU A 314 10.03 -13.58 -13.02
C GLU A 314 11.15 -13.09 -12.07
N GLY A 315 10.81 -12.53 -10.90
CA GLY A 315 11.76 -12.04 -9.92
C GLY A 315 12.42 -10.70 -10.26
N ILE A 316 11.85 -9.92 -11.19
CA ILE A 316 12.34 -8.57 -11.49
C ILE A 316 11.80 -7.60 -10.45
N VAL A 317 12.72 -6.99 -9.71
CA VAL A 317 12.42 -5.95 -8.72
C VAL A 317 12.41 -4.58 -9.37
N SER A 318 11.50 -3.70 -8.95
CA SER A 318 11.54 -2.27 -9.28
C SER A 318 11.12 -1.42 -8.09
N ALA A 319 11.75 -0.24 -7.98
CA ALA A 319 11.39 0.85 -7.07
C ALA A 319 11.49 2.17 -7.83
N ASP A 320 10.48 3.03 -7.67
CA ASP A 320 10.41 4.32 -8.37
C ASP A 320 10.32 5.47 -7.33
N PRO A 321 11.44 5.86 -6.67
CA PRO A 321 11.44 6.94 -5.68
C PRO A 321 11.12 8.29 -6.35
N ILE A 322 10.30 9.08 -5.64
CA ILE A 322 9.87 10.42 -6.05
C ILE A 322 10.45 11.43 -5.07
N LYS A 323 11.22 12.41 -5.57
CA LYS A 323 11.68 13.58 -4.82
C LYS A 323 11.62 14.82 -5.70
N GLY A 324 11.32 15.95 -5.10
CA GLY A 324 11.11 17.20 -5.82
C GLY A 324 9.74 17.24 -6.51
N THR A 325 8.99 18.28 -6.23
CA THR A 325 7.65 18.49 -6.78
C THR A 325 7.43 19.96 -7.07
N ARG A 326 6.81 20.25 -8.21
CA ARG A 326 6.32 21.58 -8.56
C ARG A 326 4.88 21.44 -9.06
N PRO A 327 4.04 22.47 -8.84
CA PRO A 327 2.69 22.48 -9.42
C PRO A 327 2.78 22.52 -10.96
N ARG A 328 1.65 22.26 -11.63
CA ARG A 328 1.49 22.54 -13.04
C ARG A 328 1.32 24.04 -13.24
N GLY A 329 1.93 24.57 -14.29
CA GLY A 329 1.73 25.96 -14.70
C GLY A 329 0.34 26.19 -15.30
N ARG A 330 -0.20 27.39 -15.11
CA ARG A 330 -1.47 27.82 -15.72
C ARG A 330 -1.35 28.02 -17.23
N THR A 331 -0.17 28.40 -17.69
CA THR A 331 0.21 28.49 -19.10
C THR A 331 1.28 27.49 -19.47
N ARG A 332 1.49 27.23 -20.76
CA ARG A 332 2.58 26.37 -21.24
C ARG A 332 3.96 26.92 -20.90
N GLU A 333 4.13 28.24 -20.87
CA GLU A 333 5.39 28.89 -20.51
C GLU A 333 5.68 28.72 -19.04
N GLU A 334 4.70 28.98 -18.17
CA GLU A 334 4.81 28.79 -16.72
C GLU A 334 5.11 27.30 -16.39
N ASP A 335 4.40 26.36 -17.04
CA ASP A 335 4.63 24.93 -16.87
C ASP A 335 6.04 24.49 -17.26
N ARG A 336 6.61 25.08 -18.33
CA ARG A 336 8.01 24.84 -18.73
C ARG A 336 8.99 25.47 -17.74
N SER A 337 8.72 26.71 -17.27
CA SER A 337 9.55 27.39 -16.30
C SER A 337 9.67 26.60 -15.00
N LEU A 338 8.56 26.12 -14.44
CA LEU A 338 8.51 25.28 -13.25
C LEU A 338 9.23 23.94 -13.47
N ALA A 339 9.12 23.35 -14.68
CA ALA A 339 9.85 22.16 -15.04
C ALA A 339 11.39 22.39 -15.09
N CYS A 340 11.81 23.50 -15.69
CA CYS A 340 13.24 23.87 -15.75
C CYS A 340 13.80 24.16 -14.35
N GLU A 341 13.05 24.87 -13.50
CA GLU A 341 13.41 25.11 -12.10
C GLU A 341 13.62 23.79 -11.35
N LEU A 342 12.66 22.86 -11.44
CA LEU A 342 12.76 21.55 -10.80
C LEU A 342 13.97 20.76 -11.30
N LEU A 343 14.21 20.71 -12.61
CA LEU A 343 15.35 20.02 -13.20
C LEU A 343 16.69 20.64 -12.81
N ALA A 344 16.73 21.96 -12.61
CA ALA A 344 17.91 22.71 -12.19
C ALA A 344 18.15 22.69 -10.67
N SER A 345 17.15 22.30 -9.87
CA SER A 345 17.24 22.26 -8.41
C SER A 345 18.31 21.26 -7.94
N ALA A 346 19.43 21.78 -7.46
CA ALA A 346 20.52 20.95 -6.92
C ALA A 346 20.05 20.19 -5.67
N LYS A 347 19.22 20.81 -4.82
CA LYS A 347 18.64 20.18 -3.61
C LYS A 347 17.78 18.98 -3.98
N ASP A 348 16.75 19.16 -4.83
CA ASP A 348 15.81 18.08 -5.20
C ASP A 348 16.55 16.91 -5.88
N ARG A 349 17.55 17.20 -6.70
CA ARG A 349 18.38 16.18 -7.36
C ARG A 349 19.26 15.43 -6.36
N ALA A 350 19.90 16.13 -5.41
CA ALA A 350 20.75 15.50 -4.39
C ALA A 350 19.93 14.58 -3.49
N GLU A 351 18.74 15.00 -3.05
CA GLU A 351 17.83 14.18 -2.28
C GLU A 351 17.38 12.93 -3.07
N ASN A 352 17.04 13.07 -4.34
CA ASN A 352 16.64 11.94 -5.18
C ASN A 352 17.80 10.94 -5.36
N VAL A 353 19.02 11.41 -5.64
CA VAL A 353 20.24 10.58 -5.78
C VAL A 353 20.53 9.84 -4.47
N MET A 354 20.42 10.51 -3.33
CA MET A 354 20.63 9.89 -2.02
C MET A 354 19.65 8.73 -1.79
N ILE A 355 18.37 8.90 -2.09
CA ILE A 355 17.38 7.82 -1.96
C ILE A 355 17.64 6.68 -2.95
N VAL A 356 18.06 7.00 -4.17
CA VAL A 356 18.49 5.98 -5.15
C VAL A 356 19.65 5.15 -4.59
N ASP A 357 20.63 5.76 -3.93
CA ASP A 357 21.76 5.02 -3.34
C ASP A 357 21.33 4.13 -2.17
N VAL A 358 20.42 4.59 -1.31
CA VAL A 358 19.82 3.76 -0.25
C VAL A 358 19.10 2.55 -0.87
N LEU A 359 18.26 2.76 -1.89
CA LEU A 359 17.55 1.68 -2.57
C LEU A 359 18.51 0.71 -3.29
N ARG A 360 19.57 1.21 -3.92
CA ARG A 360 20.60 0.35 -4.53
C ARG A 360 21.26 -0.56 -3.50
N ASN A 361 21.56 -0.03 -2.32
CA ASN A 361 22.10 -0.82 -1.21
C ASN A 361 21.09 -1.87 -0.75
N ASP A 362 19.82 -1.47 -0.52
CA ASP A 362 18.78 -2.37 -0.04
C ASP A 362 18.49 -3.50 -1.05
N LEU A 363 18.32 -3.17 -2.33
CA LEU A 363 18.14 -4.15 -3.40
C LEU A 363 19.38 -5.04 -3.60
N GLY A 364 20.58 -4.47 -3.42
CA GLY A 364 21.85 -5.18 -3.57
C GLY A 364 22.01 -6.36 -2.60
N ARG A 365 21.34 -6.30 -1.45
CA ARG A 365 21.38 -7.36 -0.41
C ARG A 365 20.66 -8.64 -0.82
N VAL A 366 19.71 -8.56 -1.75
CA VAL A 366 18.81 -9.67 -2.14
C VAL A 366 18.79 -9.95 -3.64
N SER A 367 19.52 -9.16 -4.42
CA SER A 367 19.55 -9.32 -5.88
C SER A 367 20.80 -10.07 -6.34
N VAL A 368 20.69 -10.73 -7.50
CA VAL A 368 21.84 -11.32 -8.19
C VAL A 368 22.90 -10.23 -8.39
N PRO A 369 24.17 -10.45 -7.99
CA PRO A 369 25.25 -9.47 -8.15
C PRO A 369 25.34 -8.93 -9.58
N GLY A 370 25.49 -7.60 -9.70
CA GLY A 370 25.59 -6.94 -10.99
C GLY A 370 24.28 -6.72 -11.75
N THR A 371 23.11 -7.13 -11.18
CA THR A 371 21.80 -6.87 -11.81
C THR A 371 21.14 -5.58 -11.36
N VAL A 372 21.58 -4.99 -10.24
CA VAL A 372 21.04 -3.71 -9.77
C VAL A 372 21.43 -2.61 -10.74
N ARG A 373 20.46 -1.90 -11.29
CA ARG A 373 20.58 -0.85 -12.30
C ARG A 373 19.73 0.36 -11.94
N VAL A 374 20.12 1.52 -12.47
CA VAL A 374 19.35 2.77 -12.40
C VAL A 374 19.02 3.21 -13.84
N PRO A 375 18.03 2.60 -14.50
CA PRO A 375 17.71 2.93 -15.90
C PRO A 375 17.18 4.35 -16.08
N ARG A 376 16.67 4.97 -15.01
CA ARG A 376 16.19 6.35 -14.99
C ARG A 376 16.69 7.04 -13.73
N LEU A 377 17.33 8.20 -13.88
CA LEU A 377 17.78 9.03 -12.77
C LEU A 377 17.24 10.45 -12.94
N CYS A 378 16.52 10.96 -11.93
CA CYS A 378 15.96 12.32 -11.87
C CYS A 378 15.19 12.70 -13.15
N ARG A 379 14.33 11.83 -13.67
CA ARG A 379 13.51 12.11 -14.84
C ARG A 379 12.26 12.87 -14.45
N LEU A 380 11.97 13.94 -15.23
CA LEU A 380 10.73 14.69 -15.06
C LEU A 380 9.54 13.86 -15.50
N GLU A 381 8.61 13.60 -14.57
CA GLU A 381 7.31 13.04 -14.87
C GLU A 381 6.22 14.07 -14.56
N ARG A 382 5.24 14.20 -15.47
CA ARG A 382 4.14 15.13 -15.35
C ARG A 382 2.85 14.37 -15.08
N THR A 383 2.10 14.86 -14.11
CA THR A 383 0.73 14.43 -13.84
C THR A 383 -0.25 15.59 -14.16
N ALA A 384 -1.53 15.39 -13.95
CA ALA A 384 -2.51 16.47 -14.15
C ALA A 384 -2.27 17.66 -13.19
N ALA A 385 -1.85 17.40 -11.94
CA ALA A 385 -1.73 18.43 -10.91
C ALA A 385 -0.29 18.90 -10.67
N VAL A 386 0.71 18.04 -10.85
CA VAL A 386 2.09 18.31 -10.44
C VAL A 386 3.09 17.74 -11.43
N GLN A 387 4.34 18.19 -11.30
CA GLN A 387 5.54 17.66 -11.95
C GLN A 387 6.48 17.12 -10.88
N HIS A 388 7.10 15.96 -11.12
CA HIS A 388 8.01 15.29 -10.18
C HIS A 388 9.32 14.92 -10.82
N LEU A 389 10.39 14.81 -10.01
CA LEU A 389 11.59 14.07 -10.36
C LEU A 389 11.44 12.62 -9.89
N VAL A 390 11.42 11.69 -10.83
CA VAL A 390 11.31 10.25 -10.57
C VAL A 390 12.57 9.55 -11.04
N SER A 391 13.11 8.68 -10.19
CA SER A 391 14.14 7.72 -10.58
C SER A 391 13.55 6.32 -10.62
N THR A 392 14.24 5.38 -11.26
CA THR A 392 13.87 3.97 -11.27
C THR A 392 15.11 3.16 -10.91
N VAL A 393 15.00 2.32 -9.88
CA VAL A 393 16.01 1.33 -9.52
C VAL A 393 15.42 -0.04 -9.81
N THR A 394 16.19 -0.89 -10.50
CA THR A 394 15.76 -2.26 -10.81
C THR A 394 16.81 -3.27 -10.39
N GLY A 395 16.40 -4.53 -10.15
CA GLY A 395 17.26 -5.65 -9.86
C GLY A 395 16.57 -6.96 -10.24
N ARG A 396 17.28 -8.07 -10.09
CA ARG A 396 16.71 -9.42 -10.18
C ARG A 396 16.96 -10.12 -8.85
N LEU A 397 15.91 -10.62 -8.19
CA LEU A 397 16.06 -11.41 -6.98
C LEU A 397 16.99 -12.62 -7.24
N ALA A 398 17.85 -12.91 -6.28
CA ALA A 398 18.61 -14.14 -6.26
C ALA A 398 17.65 -15.33 -6.00
N SER A 399 18.03 -16.53 -6.44
CA SER A 399 17.14 -17.70 -6.43
C SER A 399 16.76 -18.19 -5.03
N ASP A 400 17.51 -17.80 -4.01
CA ASP A 400 17.29 -18.09 -2.60
C ASP A 400 16.56 -16.98 -1.83
N HIS A 401 16.12 -15.92 -2.54
CA HIS A 401 15.40 -14.79 -1.97
C HIS A 401 14.03 -14.61 -2.62
N ASP A 402 13.08 -14.12 -1.85
CA ASP A 402 11.71 -13.82 -2.28
C ASP A 402 11.27 -12.38 -1.96
N ALA A 403 9.99 -12.07 -2.19
CA ALA A 403 9.41 -10.77 -1.91
C ALA A 403 9.50 -10.37 -0.42
N PHE A 404 9.47 -11.33 0.50
CA PHE A 404 9.59 -11.05 1.93
C PHE A 404 11.02 -10.72 2.34
N ASP A 405 12.02 -11.33 1.70
CA ASP A 405 13.42 -10.99 1.92
C ASP A 405 13.72 -9.59 1.39
N LEU A 406 13.12 -9.22 0.25
CA LEU A 406 13.19 -7.85 -0.27
C LEU A 406 12.55 -6.84 0.70
N LEU A 407 11.36 -7.15 1.24
CA LEU A 407 10.73 -6.31 2.26
C LEU A 407 11.64 -6.17 3.49
N ARG A 408 12.20 -7.26 4.00
CA ARG A 408 13.13 -7.24 5.14
C ARG A 408 14.35 -6.36 4.88
N ALA A 409 14.92 -6.43 3.68
CA ALA A 409 16.10 -5.66 3.32
C ALA A 409 15.83 -4.15 3.16
N SER A 410 14.57 -3.78 2.79
CA SER A 410 14.25 -2.42 2.38
C SER A 410 13.35 -1.67 3.37
N PHE A 411 12.62 -2.36 4.23
CA PHE A 411 11.64 -1.76 5.14
C PHE A 411 12.27 -1.21 6.43
N PRO A 412 11.77 -0.06 6.97
CA PRO A 412 10.93 0.91 6.28
C PRO A 412 11.68 1.61 5.15
N GLY A 413 10.93 2.22 4.21
CA GLY A 413 11.51 2.88 3.04
C GLY A 413 12.48 4.00 3.40
N GLY A 414 13.60 4.11 2.67
CA GLY A 414 14.58 5.17 2.90
C GLY A 414 14.03 6.58 2.64
N SER A 415 13.08 6.71 1.68
CA SER A 415 12.49 8.01 1.31
C SER A 415 11.67 8.67 2.42
N ILE A 416 11.21 7.85 3.41
CA ILE A 416 10.32 8.28 4.50
C ILE A 416 10.96 8.12 5.91
N THR A 417 12.21 7.65 5.98
CA THR A 417 12.99 7.54 7.23
C THR A 417 14.09 8.58 7.26
N GLY A 418 15.13 8.36 6.48
CA GLY A 418 16.30 9.21 6.39
C GLY A 418 17.56 8.40 6.05
N ALA A 419 18.71 9.06 6.09
CA ALA A 419 19.99 8.44 5.77
C ALA A 419 21.08 8.90 6.75
N PRO A 420 21.80 7.94 7.41
CA PRO A 420 21.61 6.49 7.44
C PRO A 420 20.29 6.09 8.11
N LYS A 421 19.60 5.05 7.57
CA LYS A 421 18.23 4.66 7.96
C LYS A 421 18.06 4.45 9.47
N ILE A 422 18.84 3.56 10.08
CA ILE A 422 18.72 3.20 11.50
C ILE A 422 18.95 4.43 12.37
N ARG A 423 19.99 5.21 12.08
CA ARG A 423 20.31 6.42 12.86
C ARG A 423 19.21 7.47 12.78
N ALA A 424 18.63 7.66 11.60
CA ALA A 424 17.48 8.56 11.44
C ALA A 424 16.27 8.08 12.27
N MET A 425 15.97 6.78 12.26
CA MET A 425 14.88 6.20 13.06
C MET A 425 15.10 6.39 14.56
N GLU A 426 16.32 6.23 15.07
CA GLU A 426 16.67 6.50 16.49
C GLU A 426 16.39 7.95 16.87
N ILE A 427 16.86 8.91 16.06
CA ILE A 427 16.70 10.34 16.32
C ILE A 427 15.23 10.77 16.27
N LEU A 428 14.48 10.26 15.29
CA LEU A 428 13.07 10.60 15.13
C LEU A 428 12.20 10.13 16.32
N ARG A 429 12.58 9.02 16.98
CA ARG A 429 11.90 8.55 18.20
C ARG A 429 11.97 9.51 19.38
N ASP A 430 13.05 10.27 19.47
CA ASP A 430 13.19 11.29 20.52
C ASP A 430 12.36 12.54 20.21
N LEU A 431 12.01 12.77 18.94
CA LEU A 431 11.36 13.99 18.46
C LEU A 431 9.86 13.83 18.21
N GLU A 432 9.42 12.64 17.87
CA GLU A 432 8.01 12.34 17.54
C GLU A 432 7.28 11.81 18.79
N PRO A 433 6.25 12.51 19.30
CA PRO A 433 5.58 12.13 20.55
C PRO A 433 4.64 10.94 20.39
N THR A 434 4.33 10.54 19.16
CA THR A 434 3.37 9.48 18.83
C THR A 434 3.96 8.45 17.90
N ARG A 435 3.48 7.20 17.96
CA ARG A 435 3.77 6.20 16.92
C ARG A 435 3.24 6.65 15.58
N ARG A 436 3.93 6.25 14.52
CA ARG A 436 3.48 6.48 13.14
C ARG A 436 2.37 5.52 12.72
N GLY A 437 2.38 4.30 13.26
CA GLY A 437 1.45 3.24 12.88
C GLY A 437 1.55 2.90 11.39
N PRO A 438 0.41 2.81 10.67
CA PRO A 438 0.41 2.59 9.22
C PRO A 438 1.13 3.66 8.40
N TYR A 439 1.16 4.91 8.88
CA TYR A 439 1.81 6.01 8.17
C TYR A 439 3.30 5.72 7.94
N THR A 440 3.79 6.00 6.72
CA THR A 440 5.15 5.67 6.26
C THR A 440 5.50 4.18 6.27
N GLY A 441 4.52 3.33 6.56
CA GLY A 441 4.58 1.91 6.29
C GLY A 441 4.33 1.59 4.82
N ALA A 442 3.94 0.35 4.53
CA ALA A 442 3.63 -0.12 3.18
C ALA A 442 2.27 -0.80 3.11
N LEU A 443 1.57 -0.67 1.98
CA LEU A 443 0.30 -1.33 1.70
C LEU A 443 0.34 -1.93 0.29
N GLY A 444 -0.18 -3.15 0.14
CA GLY A 444 -0.26 -3.78 -1.16
C GLY A 444 -0.63 -5.26 -1.11
N TRP A 445 -0.11 -6.01 -2.07
CA TRP A 445 -0.40 -7.42 -2.24
C TRP A 445 0.86 -8.23 -2.57
N ILE A 446 0.82 -9.53 -2.21
CA ILE A 446 1.86 -10.53 -2.51
C ILE A 446 1.17 -11.80 -3.00
N GLY A 447 1.52 -12.25 -4.21
CA GLY A 447 1.04 -13.49 -4.82
C GLY A 447 1.91 -14.70 -4.46
N PRO A 448 1.37 -15.94 -4.49
CA PRO A 448 2.16 -17.16 -4.25
C PRO A 448 3.20 -17.41 -5.34
N ASP A 449 3.05 -16.81 -6.51
CA ASP A 449 4.01 -16.80 -7.62
C ASP A 449 5.21 -15.84 -7.39
N GLY A 450 5.33 -15.26 -6.20
CA GLY A 450 6.38 -14.30 -5.84
C GLY A 450 6.16 -12.87 -6.34
N ALA A 451 5.12 -12.63 -7.15
CA ALA A 451 4.78 -11.28 -7.57
C ALA A 451 4.29 -10.44 -6.38
N MET A 452 4.69 -9.18 -6.36
CA MET A 452 4.33 -8.22 -5.30
C MET A 452 4.19 -6.82 -5.87
N ALA A 453 3.27 -6.03 -5.34
CA ALA A 453 3.25 -4.59 -5.52
C ALA A 453 2.79 -3.90 -4.23
N THR A 454 3.58 -2.93 -3.77
CA THR A 454 3.32 -2.15 -2.57
C THR A 454 3.47 -0.66 -2.82
N SER A 455 2.76 0.16 -2.05
CA SER A 455 2.88 1.61 -2.00
C SER A 455 3.27 2.06 -0.60
N ILE A 456 3.90 3.23 -0.48
CA ILE A 456 4.17 3.87 0.80
C ILE A 456 2.86 4.47 1.34
N LEU A 457 2.56 4.26 2.61
CA LEU A 457 1.37 4.83 3.25
C LEU A 457 1.60 6.28 3.66
N ILE A 458 1.45 7.18 2.69
CA ILE A 458 1.37 8.65 2.87
C ILE A 458 0.06 9.17 2.28
N ARG A 459 -0.38 10.35 2.66
CA ARG A 459 -1.74 10.86 2.34
C ARG A 459 -2.82 9.84 2.70
N THR A 460 -2.68 9.27 3.89
CA THR A 460 -3.45 8.12 4.32
C THR A 460 -4.12 8.43 5.65
N PHE A 461 -5.44 8.29 5.70
CA PHE A 461 -6.19 8.33 6.94
C PHE A 461 -6.25 6.93 7.56
N VAL A 462 -6.24 6.92 8.88
CA VAL A 462 -6.41 5.72 9.69
C VAL A 462 -7.59 5.93 10.63
N ALA A 463 -8.65 5.17 10.46
CA ALA A 463 -9.75 5.06 11.41
C ALA A 463 -9.42 3.90 12.37
N ASP A 464 -9.25 4.21 13.67
CA ASP A 464 -8.90 3.20 14.69
C ASP A 464 -10.11 2.70 15.50
N GLY A 465 -11.31 3.11 15.13
CA GLY A 465 -12.57 2.82 15.81
C GLY A 465 -13.00 3.89 16.83
N SER A 466 -12.16 4.88 17.12
CA SER A 466 -12.49 6.01 18.00
C SER A 466 -12.04 7.34 17.41
N ASN A 467 -11.01 7.31 16.58
CA ASN A 467 -10.40 8.49 15.99
C ASN A 467 -10.14 8.27 14.50
N LEU A 468 -10.05 9.37 13.80
CA LEU A 468 -9.51 9.45 12.44
C LEU A 468 -8.21 10.25 12.50
N SER A 469 -7.12 9.67 12.04
CA SER A 469 -5.81 10.33 12.03
C SER A 469 -5.23 10.44 10.63
N LEU A 470 -4.47 11.52 10.40
CA LEU A 470 -3.65 11.76 9.22
C LEU A 470 -2.27 12.21 9.68
N HIS A 471 -1.21 11.54 9.23
CA HIS A 471 0.14 12.04 9.47
C HIS A 471 0.67 12.78 8.24
N VAL A 472 1.50 13.79 8.53
CA VAL A 472 2.24 14.56 7.53
C VAL A 472 3.66 14.82 8.03
N GLY A 473 4.61 15.05 7.10
CA GLY A 473 5.99 15.32 7.46
C GLY A 473 6.83 15.74 6.26
N GLY A 474 8.08 16.07 6.52
CA GLY A 474 9.05 16.49 5.53
C GLY A 474 10.45 15.95 5.79
N GLY A 475 11.25 15.84 4.74
CA GLY A 475 12.65 15.43 4.81
C GLY A 475 13.54 16.60 5.20
N ILE A 476 13.99 16.62 6.44
CA ILE A 476 14.84 17.67 6.98
C ILE A 476 16.29 17.43 6.57
N THR A 477 16.89 18.42 5.94
CA THR A 477 18.29 18.44 5.51
C THR A 477 19.03 19.63 6.17
N TRP A 478 20.31 19.73 5.94
CA TRP A 478 21.10 20.89 6.41
C TRP A 478 20.54 22.24 5.94
N GLN A 479 19.97 22.30 4.76
CA GLN A 479 19.43 23.51 4.15
C GLN A 479 17.98 23.81 4.52
N SER A 480 17.32 22.96 5.31
CA SER A 480 15.93 23.14 5.69
C SER A 480 15.73 24.39 6.54
N ASP A 481 14.72 25.18 6.22
CA ASP A 481 14.24 26.30 7.01
C ASP A 481 13.05 25.84 7.87
N PRO A 482 13.07 26.01 9.20
CA PRO A 482 12.02 25.50 10.07
C PRO A 482 10.61 25.98 9.73
N ALA A 483 10.45 27.24 9.38
CA ALA A 483 9.14 27.80 9.03
C ALA A 483 8.65 27.29 7.66
N ALA A 484 9.56 27.10 6.70
CA ALA A 484 9.22 26.51 5.39
C ALA A 484 8.84 25.04 5.53
N GLU A 485 9.53 24.25 6.36
CA GLU A 485 9.20 22.84 6.61
C GLU A 485 7.83 22.71 7.31
N TRP A 486 7.52 23.59 8.27
CA TRP A 486 6.18 23.65 8.86
C TRP A 486 5.12 23.92 7.79
N ALA A 487 5.31 24.98 6.98
CA ALA A 487 4.37 25.33 5.91
C ALA A 487 4.19 24.19 4.90
N GLU A 488 5.23 23.40 4.62
CA GLU A 488 5.17 22.22 3.77
C GLU A 488 4.27 21.13 4.37
N THR A 489 4.32 20.91 5.69
CA THR A 489 3.43 19.94 6.34
C THR A 489 1.97 20.37 6.28
N VAL A 490 1.68 21.66 6.46
CA VAL A 490 0.32 22.23 6.30
C VAL A 490 -0.17 22.04 4.88
N ALA A 491 0.66 22.36 3.89
CA ALA A 491 0.33 22.16 2.48
C ALA A 491 0.07 20.69 2.11
N LYS A 492 0.85 19.76 2.70
CA LYS A 492 0.64 18.31 2.51
C LYS A 492 -0.65 17.80 3.13
N ALA A 493 -1.10 18.40 4.23
CA ALA A 493 -2.35 18.04 4.90
C ALA A 493 -3.58 18.58 4.16
N SER A 494 -3.48 19.77 3.56
CA SER A 494 -4.63 20.51 3.02
C SER A 494 -5.42 19.76 1.96
N GLY A 495 -4.74 19.04 1.05
CA GLY A 495 -5.40 18.27 -0.02
C GLY A 495 -6.27 17.14 0.54
N PRO A 496 -5.68 16.17 1.28
CA PRO A 496 -6.44 15.08 1.90
C PRO A 496 -7.55 15.57 2.85
N LEU A 497 -7.27 16.55 3.72
CA LEU A 497 -8.27 17.11 4.63
C LEU A 497 -9.44 17.76 3.86
N GLY A 498 -9.12 18.62 2.90
CA GLY A 498 -10.16 19.27 2.08
C GLY A 498 -11.02 18.26 1.31
N ALA A 499 -10.43 17.15 0.84
CA ALA A 499 -11.15 16.10 0.14
C ALA A 499 -12.23 15.43 0.99
N ILE A 500 -12.04 15.34 2.32
CA ILE A 500 -13.00 14.72 3.24
C ILE A 500 -13.88 15.74 3.97
N GLY A 501 -13.71 17.05 3.74
CA GLY A 501 -14.39 18.11 4.47
C GLY A 501 -13.78 18.38 5.85
N GLY A 502 -12.49 18.14 6.00
CA GLY A 502 -11.74 18.38 7.23
C GLY A 502 -10.88 19.64 7.18
N ARG A 503 -10.51 20.14 8.35
CA ARG A 503 -9.56 21.27 8.53
C ARG A 503 -8.70 21.07 9.77
N GLU A 504 -7.52 21.64 9.76
CA GLU A 504 -6.63 21.68 10.94
C GLU A 504 -6.90 22.93 11.77
N VAL A 505 -6.90 22.82 13.09
CA VAL A 505 -7.00 23.94 14.03
C VAL A 505 -5.61 24.52 14.28
N GLY A 506 -5.49 25.87 14.23
CA GLY A 506 -4.24 26.55 14.59
C GLY A 506 -3.10 26.37 13.59
N SER A 507 -3.41 26.09 12.34
CA SER A 507 -2.42 26.00 11.24
C SER A 507 -2.01 27.36 10.65
N GLU A 508 -2.56 28.47 11.16
CA GLU A 508 -2.24 29.85 10.74
C GLU A 508 -0.90 30.35 11.27
#